data_1b32e0c10c283a140b59dea29265e0bd
#
_entry.id   1b32e0c10c283a140b59dea29265e0bd
#
_cell.length_a   1.000
_cell.length_b   1.000
_cell.length_c   1.000
_cell.angle_alpha   90.00
_cell.angle_beta   90.00
_cell.angle_gamma   90.00
#
_symmetry.space_group_name_H-M   'P 1'
#
loop_
_entity.id
_entity.type
_entity.pdbx_description
1 polymer ?
#
loop_
_entity_poly.entity_id
_entity_poly.type
_entity_poly.pdbx_seq_one_letter_code
_entity_poly.pdbx_strand_id
1 'polypeptide(L)'
;MNQIKTKTILMNCVLLSIFSIKGNAQNTIQQIKTDSIQLDSISKQTFNPEDKVYHFNAKKLIIPATLITYGSLSLAIPALDNLNKSTQNEILEDKTKGNKFDNYTQYLPAAAVYGLNLAGVQGKHNLRDRTIIFATSQIINTGLVMGLKHTVQEERPDGTNNLSFPSGHTANAFSTAQFMFREYQDSNFWLSLAGYPLAAFTGVYRVINNRHWVGDVFAGAGIGILSTELAYWLFPTINNWFSPKNKESKIATMVFPVYQNNQAGVGLVMRF
;
A
#
# COMPACT_ATOMS: atom_id res chain seq x y z
N MET A 1 -1.67 28.24 32.54
CA MET A 1 -0.37 28.27 31.88
C MET A 1 0.38 26.92 31.94
N ASN A 2 -0.23 25.80 32.38
CA ASN A 2 0.43 24.48 32.53
C ASN A 2 -0.05 23.38 31.60
N GLN A 3 -1.03 23.64 30.75
CA GLN A 3 -1.60 22.62 29.81
C GLN A 3 -0.81 22.49 28.49
N ILE A 4 -0.04 23.50 28.10
CA ILE A 4 0.66 23.52 26.80
C ILE A 4 1.97 22.72 26.84
N LYS A 5 2.61 22.58 28.00
CA LYS A 5 3.89 21.86 28.12
C LYS A 5 3.76 20.34 28.05
N THR A 6 2.61 19.77 28.39
CA THR A 6 2.40 18.32 28.42
C THR A 6 2.16 17.76 27.00
N LYS A 7 1.52 18.54 26.11
CA LYS A 7 1.24 18.10 24.72
C LYS A 7 2.51 18.05 23.84
N THR A 8 3.49 18.92 24.12
CA THR A 8 4.76 18.96 23.36
C THR A 8 5.70 17.81 23.72
N ILE A 9 5.62 17.30 24.93
CA ILE A 9 6.47 16.19 25.42
C ILE A 9 5.99 14.85 24.84
N LEU A 10 4.68 14.64 24.68
CA LEU A 10 4.13 13.42 24.10
C LEU A 10 4.42 13.29 22.59
N MET A 11 4.50 14.41 21.86
CA MET A 11 4.81 14.41 20.41
C MET A 11 6.29 14.12 20.12
N ASN A 12 7.19 14.49 21.04
CA ASN A 12 8.63 14.22 20.89
C ASN A 12 9.05 12.79 21.29
N CYS A 13 8.29 12.09 22.11
CA CYS A 13 8.59 10.69 22.48
C CYS A 13 8.26 9.68 21.40
N VAL A 14 7.37 9.97 20.48
CA VAL A 14 6.99 9.06 19.36
C VAL A 14 8.02 9.10 18.22
N LEU A 15 8.79 10.19 18.08
CA LEU A 15 9.77 10.36 17.00
C LEU A 15 11.17 9.81 17.31
N LEU A 16 11.47 9.48 18.57
CA LEU A 16 12.82 9.06 19.00
C LEU A 16 13.00 7.55 19.16
N SER A 17 11.97 6.74 19.01
CA SER A 17 12.07 5.27 19.15
C SER A 17 12.40 4.50 17.87
N ILE A 18 12.62 5.17 16.73
CA ILE A 18 12.84 4.51 15.42
C ILE A 18 14.32 4.37 15.03
N PHE A 19 15.26 4.97 15.77
CA PHE A 19 16.69 4.90 15.42
C PHE A 19 17.55 4.37 16.58
N SER A 20 17.59 3.05 16.74
CA SER A 20 18.69 2.36 17.44
C SER A 20 18.80 0.91 16.97
N ILE A 21 19.20 0.71 15.72
CA ILE A 21 19.75 -0.58 15.30
C ILE A 21 21.28 -0.42 15.29
N LYS A 22 21.93 -0.92 16.34
CA LYS A 22 23.39 -1.04 16.37
C LYS A 22 23.79 -2.16 15.41
N GLY A 23 24.38 -1.82 14.29
CA GLY A 23 25.05 -2.75 13.41
C GLY A 23 26.38 -3.19 14.06
N ASN A 24 26.48 -4.46 14.44
CA ASN A 24 27.76 -5.11 14.71
C ASN A 24 28.41 -5.50 13.39
N ALA A 25 29.34 -4.68 12.91
CA ALA A 25 30.25 -5.07 11.86
C ALA A 25 31.40 -5.87 12.49
N GLN A 26 31.35 -7.21 12.38
CA GLN A 26 32.52 -8.03 12.66
C GLN A 26 33.29 -8.24 11.37
N ASN A 27 34.52 -7.68 11.34
CA ASN A 27 35.53 -7.96 10.35
C ASN A 27 35.95 -9.43 10.45
N THR A 28 35.60 -10.23 9.45
CA THR A 28 36.27 -11.52 9.21
C THR A 28 36.88 -11.49 7.82
N ILE A 29 38.18 -11.16 7.78
CA ILE A 29 39.01 -11.43 6.61
C ILE A 29 39.23 -12.93 6.62
N GLN A 30 38.51 -13.71 5.84
CA GLN A 30 38.85 -15.09 5.52
C GLN A 30 39.45 -15.14 4.14
N GLN A 31 40.62 -15.81 4.10
CA GLN A 31 41.44 -16.10 2.94
C GLN A 31 40.61 -16.63 1.78
N ILE A 32 40.76 -15.97 0.63
CA ILE A 32 40.27 -16.47 -0.65
C ILE A 32 41.11 -17.68 -1.03
N LYS A 33 40.65 -18.89 -0.70
CA LYS A 33 41.08 -20.10 -1.41
C LYS A 33 40.39 -20.06 -2.77
N THR A 34 41.22 -20.11 -3.79
CA THR A 34 40.80 -20.26 -5.19
C THR A 34 40.25 -21.66 -5.38
N ASP A 35 39.01 -21.88 -5.00
CA ASP A 35 38.25 -23.04 -5.45
C ASP A 35 37.46 -22.63 -6.67
N SER A 36 37.60 -23.36 -7.73
CA SER A 36 36.86 -23.25 -8.97
C SER A 36 35.38 -23.08 -8.64
N ILE A 37 34.84 -21.89 -8.90
CA ILE A 37 33.41 -21.62 -8.78
C ILE A 37 32.73 -22.55 -9.77
N GLN A 38 32.09 -23.58 -9.25
CA GLN A 38 31.15 -24.36 -10.04
C GLN A 38 29.99 -23.45 -10.43
N LEU A 39 29.93 -23.12 -11.70
CA LEU A 39 28.88 -22.28 -12.32
C LEU A 39 27.48 -22.94 -12.23
N ASP A 40 27.36 -24.11 -11.66
CA ASP A 40 26.11 -24.89 -11.59
C ASP A 40 25.16 -24.48 -10.47
N SER A 41 25.56 -23.63 -9.52
CA SER A 41 24.70 -23.25 -8.39
C SER A 41 23.89 -21.97 -8.63
N ILE A 42 24.17 -21.18 -9.67
CA ILE A 42 23.45 -19.93 -9.98
C ILE A 42 22.25 -20.17 -10.89
N SER A 43 22.14 -21.34 -11.54
CA SER A 43 21.12 -21.57 -12.57
C SER A 43 19.84 -22.28 -12.09
N LYS A 44 19.67 -22.53 -10.79
CA LYS A 44 18.50 -23.27 -10.27
C LYS A 44 17.70 -22.54 -9.21
N GLN A 45 17.63 -21.23 -9.25
CA GLN A 45 16.37 -20.62 -8.82
C GLN A 45 15.40 -20.70 -10.01
N THR A 46 14.93 -21.91 -10.30
CA THR A 46 13.77 -22.11 -11.15
C THR A 46 12.64 -21.36 -10.49
N PHE A 47 12.31 -20.23 -11.09
CA PHE A 47 11.11 -19.48 -10.81
C PHE A 47 9.94 -20.45 -11.08
N ASN A 48 9.41 -21.04 -10.02
CA ASN A 48 8.28 -21.94 -10.11
C ASN A 48 7.01 -21.09 -10.26
N PRO A 49 6.37 -21.03 -11.46
CA PRO A 49 5.19 -20.21 -11.66
C PRO A 49 3.98 -20.68 -10.83
N GLU A 50 4.04 -21.90 -10.28
CA GLU A 50 2.93 -22.51 -9.56
C GLU A 50 2.71 -21.94 -8.15
N ASP A 51 3.70 -21.29 -7.52
CA ASP A 51 3.58 -20.80 -6.14
C ASP A 51 2.81 -19.47 -5.98
N LYS A 52 2.28 -18.91 -7.04
CA LYS A 52 1.63 -17.58 -7.01
C LYS A 52 0.15 -17.56 -7.43
N VAL A 53 -0.52 -18.69 -7.43
CA VAL A 53 -1.96 -18.70 -7.68
C VAL A 53 -2.66 -18.14 -6.44
N TYR A 54 -3.16 -16.90 -6.53
CA TYR A 54 -3.98 -16.30 -5.50
C TYR A 54 -5.36 -16.97 -5.50
N HIS A 55 -5.55 -17.92 -4.60
CA HIS A 55 -6.88 -18.47 -4.37
C HIS A 55 -7.76 -17.41 -3.73
N PHE A 56 -8.94 -17.19 -4.29
CA PHE A 56 -9.98 -16.39 -3.68
C PHE A 56 -10.32 -16.97 -2.29
N ASN A 57 -10.26 -16.12 -1.27
CA ASN A 57 -10.63 -16.47 0.08
C ASN A 57 -11.67 -15.49 0.61
N ALA A 58 -12.92 -15.95 0.71
CA ALA A 58 -14.05 -15.14 1.18
C ALA A 58 -13.81 -14.53 2.57
N LYS A 59 -12.99 -15.14 3.43
CA LYS A 59 -12.65 -14.58 4.76
C LYS A 59 -11.97 -13.20 4.64
N LYS A 60 -11.24 -12.94 3.57
CA LYS A 60 -10.60 -11.64 3.35
C LYS A 60 -11.58 -10.52 3.00
N LEU A 61 -12.81 -10.88 2.63
CA LEU A 61 -13.88 -9.93 2.35
C LEU A 61 -14.64 -9.51 3.60
N ILE A 62 -14.48 -10.19 4.73
CA ILE A 62 -15.23 -9.88 5.96
C ILE A 62 -14.95 -8.44 6.42
N ILE A 63 -13.68 -8.07 6.58
CA ILE A 63 -13.31 -6.72 7.05
C ILE A 63 -13.80 -5.63 6.08
N PRO A 64 -13.46 -5.66 4.78
CA PRO A 64 -13.95 -4.62 3.87
C PRO A 64 -15.47 -4.58 3.76
N ALA A 65 -16.16 -5.74 3.75
CA ALA A 65 -17.62 -5.78 3.71
C ALA A 65 -18.23 -5.15 4.96
N THR A 66 -17.71 -5.45 6.16
CA THR A 66 -18.19 -4.85 7.41
C THR A 66 -18.02 -3.33 7.40
N LEU A 67 -16.86 -2.81 6.96
CA LEU A 67 -16.59 -1.39 6.88
C LEU A 67 -17.52 -0.67 5.88
N ILE A 68 -17.72 -1.26 4.69
CA ILE A 68 -18.62 -0.73 3.67
C ILE A 68 -20.06 -0.74 4.18
N THR A 69 -20.47 -1.84 4.81
CA THR A 69 -21.83 -1.98 5.38
C THR A 69 -22.08 -0.90 6.44
N TYR A 70 -21.15 -0.72 7.39
CA TYR A 70 -21.27 0.32 8.42
C TYR A 70 -21.40 1.72 7.77
N GLY A 71 -20.51 2.07 6.84
CA GLY A 71 -20.57 3.36 6.14
C GLY A 71 -21.84 3.54 5.33
N SER A 72 -22.35 2.49 4.68
CA SER A 72 -23.62 2.56 3.94
C SER A 72 -24.84 2.69 4.86
N LEU A 73 -24.82 2.00 5.99
CA LEU A 73 -25.91 2.10 6.99
C LEU A 73 -25.96 3.49 7.64
N SER A 74 -24.84 4.20 7.73
CA SER A 74 -24.82 5.57 8.25
C SER A 74 -25.61 6.57 7.40
N LEU A 75 -25.85 6.27 6.12
CA LEU A 75 -26.70 7.07 5.24
C LEU A 75 -28.20 6.89 5.50
N ALA A 76 -28.60 5.77 6.12
CA ALA A 76 -30.00 5.37 6.23
C ALA A 76 -30.51 5.29 7.68
N ILE A 77 -29.61 5.02 8.64
CA ILE A 77 -29.97 4.81 10.06
C ILE A 77 -29.81 6.13 10.83
N PRO A 78 -30.90 6.72 11.38
CA PRO A 78 -30.85 8.00 12.08
C PRO A 78 -29.87 8.04 13.26
N ALA A 79 -29.68 6.94 13.97
CA ALA A 79 -28.72 6.85 15.08
C ALA A 79 -27.26 7.02 14.61
N LEU A 80 -26.90 6.48 13.45
CA LEU A 80 -25.56 6.61 12.86
C LEU A 80 -25.37 7.98 12.21
N ASP A 81 -26.41 8.56 11.59
CA ASP A 81 -26.40 9.92 11.08
C ASP A 81 -26.22 10.95 12.22
N ASN A 82 -26.91 10.73 13.35
CA ASN A 82 -26.71 11.55 14.55
C ASN A 82 -25.27 11.48 15.07
N LEU A 83 -24.62 10.31 15.00
CA LEU A 83 -23.20 10.16 15.36
C LEU A 83 -22.30 10.97 14.42
N ASN A 84 -22.56 10.94 13.11
CA ASN A 84 -21.86 11.77 12.13
C ASN A 84 -21.98 13.26 12.48
N LYS A 85 -23.20 13.73 12.75
CA LYS A 85 -23.49 15.13 13.09
C LYS A 85 -22.91 15.56 14.43
N SER A 86 -22.97 14.70 15.46
CA SER A 86 -22.38 14.98 16.77
C SER A 86 -20.86 15.14 16.67
N THR A 87 -20.21 14.23 15.93
CA THR A 87 -18.76 14.31 15.72
C THR A 87 -18.36 15.58 14.96
N GLN A 88 -19.15 15.97 13.96
CA GLN A 88 -18.92 17.23 13.23
C GLN A 88 -19.05 18.44 14.14
N ASN A 89 -20.10 18.51 14.97
CA ASN A 89 -20.32 19.62 15.88
C ASN A 89 -19.14 19.79 16.86
N GLU A 90 -18.66 18.69 17.43
CA GLU A 90 -17.52 18.69 18.34
C GLU A 90 -16.23 19.20 17.66
N ILE A 91 -15.98 18.79 16.42
CA ILE A 91 -14.84 19.27 15.62
C ILE A 91 -14.95 20.77 15.31
N LEU A 92 -16.16 21.27 15.01
CA LEU A 92 -16.38 22.67 14.72
C LEU A 92 -16.21 23.55 15.96
N GLU A 93 -16.59 23.07 17.14
CA GLU A 93 -16.40 23.77 18.42
C GLU A 93 -14.89 23.96 18.75
N ASP A 94 -14.07 22.96 18.47
CA ASP A 94 -12.62 23.00 18.70
C ASP A 94 -11.85 23.92 17.74
N LYS A 95 -12.51 24.48 16.71
CA LYS A 95 -11.92 25.37 15.68
C LYS A 95 -10.58 24.87 15.14
N THR A 96 -10.43 23.57 15.03
CA THR A 96 -9.18 22.95 14.53
C THR A 96 -8.98 23.35 13.07
N LYS A 97 -7.99 24.19 12.79
CA LYS A 97 -7.64 24.51 11.40
C LYS A 97 -7.01 23.27 10.77
N GLY A 98 -7.72 22.67 9.83
CA GLY A 98 -7.18 21.58 9.02
C GLY A 98 -6.01 22.04 8.16
N ASN A 99 -5.09 21.14 7.92
CA ASN A 99 -4.03 21.32 6.94
C ASN A 99 -4.15 20.25 5.82
N LYS A 100 -3.26 20.28 4.85
CA LYS A 100 -3.32 19.40 3.67
C LYS A 100 -2.45 18.15 3.77
N PHE A 101 -2.11 17.70 4.98
CA PHE A 101 -1.26 16.50 5.16
C PHE A 101 -1.89 15.24 4.59
N ASP A 102 -3.20 15.13 4.69
CA ASP A 102 -3.99 14.02 4.15
C ASP A 102 -3.82 13.81 2.64
N ASN A 103 -3.49 14.86 1.89
CA ASN A 103 -3.21 14.75 0.46
C ASN A 103 -1.93 13.94 0.16
N TYR A 104 -0.98 13.93 1.08
CA TYR A 104 0.31 13.24 0.92
C TYR A 104 0.33 11.89 1.65
N THR A 105 -0.23 11.83 2.86
CA THR A 105 -0.19 10.63 3.70
C THR A 105 -0.88 9.43 3.07
N GLN A 106 -1.88 9.65 2.23
CA GLN A 106 -2.58 8.61 1.49
C GLN A 106 -1.68 7.78 0.54
N TYR A 107 -0.54 8.32 0.11
CA TYR A 107 0.39 7.65 -0.80
C TYR A 107 1.62 7.06 -0.10
N LEU A 108 1.88 7.44 1.16
CA LEU A 108 3.08 7.04 1.89
C LEU A 108 3.27 5.52 1.99
N PRO A 109 2.24 4.68 2.26
CA PRO A 109 2.45 3.25 2.32
C PRO A 109 2.92 2.66 1.00
N ALA A 110 2.37 3.09 -0.14
CA ALA A 110 2.83 2.64 -1.45
C ALA A 110 4.24 3.13 -1.75
N ALA A 111 4.55 4.40 -1.47
CA ALA A 111 5.89 4.96 -1.63
C ALA A 111 6.92 4.18 -0.78
N ALA A 112 6.54 3.79 0.45
CA ALA A 112 7.37 2.96 1.32
C ALA A 112 7.64 1.58 0.71
N VAL A 113 6.64 0.93 0.10
CA VAL A 113 6.83 -0.36 -0.57
C VAL A 113 7.90 -0.27 -1.66
N TYR A 114 7.81 0.74 -2.53
CA TYR A 114 8.81 0.93 -3.59
C TYR A 114 10.18 1.34 -3.03
N GLY A 115 10.23 2.26 -2.06
CA GLY A 115 11.46 2.71 -1.43
C GLY A 115 12.20 1.60 -0.68
N LEU A 116 11.49 0.77 0.08
CA LEU A 116 12.06 -0.37 0.79
C LEU A 116 12.66 -1.41 -0.17
N ASN A 117 12.00 -1.64 -1.31
CA ASN A 117 12.54 -2.54 -2.32
C ASN A 117 13.83 -2.00 -2.96
N LEU A 118 13.91 -0.69 -3.22
CA LEU A 118 15.13 -0.05 -3.69
C LEU A 118 16.25 -0.12 -2.64
N ALA A 119 15.89 -0.10 -1.36
CA ALA A 119 16.82 -0.28 -0.24
C ALA A 119 17.21 -1.75 0.04
N GLY A 120 16.73 -2.71 -0.78
CA GLY A 120 17.06 -4.13 -0.64
C GLY A 120 16.08 -4.94 0.22
N VAL A 121 15.08 -4.32 0.84
CA VAL A 121 14.01 -5.03 1.56
C VAL A 121 12.94 -5.46 0.56
N GLN A 122 13.07 -6.68 0.07
CA GLN A 122 12.21 -7.19 -1.00
C GLN A 122 10.81 -7.54 -0.50
N GLY A 123 9.78 -7.09 -1.23
CA GLY A 123 8.41 -7.55 -1.08
C GLY A 123 8.17 -8.87 -1.82
N LYS A 124 6.94 -9.35 -1.77
CA LYS A 124 6.50 -10.62 -2.36
C LYS A 124 6.65 -10.69 -3.88
N HIS A 125 6.46 -9.57 -4.58
CA HIS A 125 6.47 -9.49 -6.05
C HIS A 125 7.68 -8.72 -6.55
N ASN A 126 8.13 -9.05 -7.77
CA ASN A 126 9.09 -8.24 -8.51
C ASN A 126 8.48 -6.87 -8.89
N LEU A 127 9.31 -5.94 -9.35
CA LEU A 127 8.87 -4.57 -9.64
C LEU A 127 7.74 -4.50 -10.68
N ARG A 128 7.82 -5.32 -11.75
CA ARG A 128 6.80 -5.36 -12.81
C ARG A 128 5.45 -5.83 -12.26
N ASP A 129 5.42 -6.99 -11.63
CA ASP A 129 4.20 -7.62 -11.13
C ASP A 129 3.54 -6.76 -10.05
N ARG A 130 4.34 -6.21 -9.13
CA ARG A 130 3.92 -5.28 -8.10
C ARG A 130 3.27 -4.02 -8.70
N THR A 131 3.87 -3.46 -9.75
CA THR A 131 3.32 -2.27 -10.42
C THR A 131 2.01 -2.57 -11.12
N ILE A 132 1.88 -3.73 -11.76
CA ILE A 132 0.61 -4.17 -12.38
C ILE A 132 -0.48 -4.32 -11.30
N ILE A 133 -0.19 -4.99 -10.19
CA ILE A 133 -1.13 -5.16 -9.07
C ILE A 133 -1.54 -3.79 -8.51
N PHE A 134 -0.58 -2.93 -8.22
CA PHE A 134 -0.86 -1.60 -7.68
C PHE A 134 -1.71 -0.75 -8.63
N ALA A 135 -1.35 -0.69 -9.91
CA ALA A 135 -2.12 0.04 -10.92
C ALA A 135 -3.55 -0.49 -11.04
N THR A 136 -3.71 -1.81 -11.06
CA THR A 136 -5.04 -2.46 -11.08
C THR A 136 -5.86 -2.09 -9.85
N SER A 137 -5.24 -2.12 -8.65
CA SER A 137 -5.89 -1.71 -7.41
C SER A 137 -6.38 -0.26 -7.48
N GLN A 138 -5.56 0.66 -7.99
CA GLN A 138 -5.93 2.07 -8.11
C GLN A 138 -7.04 2.31 -9.15
N ILE A 139 -7.05 1.57 -10.25
CA ILE A 139 -8.11 1.64 -11.25
C ILE A 139 -9.44 1.18 -10.64
N ILE A 140 -9.45 0.02 -9.96
CA ILE A 140 -10.67 -0.49 -9.29
C ILE A 140 -11.13 0.49 -8.20
N ASN A 141 -10.21 0.96 -7.35
CA ASN A 141 -10.51 1.90 -6.29
C ASN A 141 -11.14 3.19 -6.81
N THR A 142 -10.51 3.80 -7.80
CA THR A 142 -11.02 5.04 -8.43
C THR A 142 -12.38 4.81 -9.07
N GLY A 143 -12.55 3.71 -9.81
CA GLY A 143 -13.82 3.36 -10.45
C GLY A 143 -14.96 3.20 -9.44
N LEU A 144 -14.74 2.46 -8.35
CA LEU A 144 -15.74 2.27 -7.30
C LEU A 144 -16.06 3.57 -6.57
N VAL A 145 -15.04 4.34 -6.17
CA VAL A 145 -15.22 5.61 -5.46
C VAL A 145 -15.98 6.62 -6.33
N MET A 146 -15.58 6.79 -7.59
CA MET A 146 -16.25 7.75 -8.48
C MET A 146 -17.66 7.29 -8.84
N GLY A 147 -17.86 6.00 -9.10
CA GLY A 147 -19.19 5.44 -9.34
C GLY A 147 -20.14 5.72 -8.17
N LEU A 148 -19.73 5.42 -6.94
CA LEU A 148 -20.56 5.65 -5.75
C LEU A 148 -20.79 7.14 -5.47
N LYS A 149 -19.81 8.02 -5.68
CA LYS A 149 -19.99 9.47 -5.51
C LYS A 149 -21.09 10.02 -6.40
N HIS A 150 -21.16 9.60 -7.64
CA HIS A 150 -22.15 10.08 -8.59
C HIS A 150 -23.53 9.43 -8.41
N THR A 151 -23.62 8.25 -7.79
CA THR A 151 -24.89 7.59 -7.53
C THR A 151 -25.51 7.98 -6.21
N VAL A 152 -24.70 8.13 -5.14
CA VAL A 152 -25.18 8.42 -3.78
C VAL A 152 -25.45 9.92 -3.60
N GLN A 153 -24.57 10.77 -4.10
CA GLN A 153 -24.69 12.25 -4.06
C GLN A 153 -24.93 12.83 -2.66
N GLU A 154 -24.23 12.29 -1.66
CA GLU A 154 -24.28 12.79 -0.29
C GLU A 154 -23.61 14.15 -0.17
N GLU A 155 -24.25 15.09 0.51
CA GLU A 155 -23.69 16.42 0.79
C GLU A 155 -22.54 16.34 1.78
N ARG A 156 -21.49 17.10 1.53
CA ARG A 156 -20.35 17.19 2.44
C ARG A 156 -20.67 17.95 3.73
N PRO A 157 -20.00 17.62 4.84
CA PRO A 157 -20.15 18.35 6.09
C PRO A 157 -19.90 19.86 5.97
N ASP A 158 -19.04 20.31 5.06
CA ASP A 158 -18.72 21.71 4.79
C ASP A 158 -19.63 22.37 3.74
N GLY A 159 -20.63 21.65 3.21
CA GLY A 159 -21.58 22.16 2.22
C GLY A 159 -20.99 22.48 0.83
N THR A 160 -19.74 22.09 0.56
CA THR A 160 -19.06 22.50 -0.70
C THR A 160 -19.58 21.80 -1.95
N ASN A 161 -20.06 20.56 -1.84
CA ASN A 161 -20.66 19.78 -2.93
C ASN A 161 -21.32 18.49 -2.40
N ASN A 162 -22.00 17.76 -3.32
CA ASN A 162 -22.71 16.52 -3.01
C ASN A 162 -21.90 15.27 -3.39
N LEU A 163 -20.59 15.27 -3.18
CA LEU A 163 -19.69 14.13 -3.49
C LEU A 163 -18.95 13.67 -2.24
N SER A 164 -19.69 13.59 -1.09
CA SER A 164 -19.09 13.14 0.15
C SER A 164 -18.83 11.64 0.13
N PHE A 165 -19.85 10.83 -0.02
CA PHE A 165 -19.76 9.37 0.07
C PHE A 165 -19.25 8.71 -1.22
N PRO A 166 -18.31 7.77 -1.08
CA PRO A 166 -17.40 7.49 0.04
C PRO A 166 -16.18 8.42 0.01
N SER A 167 -15.37 8.41 1.11
CA SER A 167 -14.15 9.20 1.17
C SER A 167 -13.05 8.65 0.25
N GLY A 168 -12.71 9.39 -0.82
CA GLY A 168 -11.71 8.98 -1.80
C GLY A 168 -10.27 8.96 -1.25
N HIS A 169 -9.89 9.94 -0.41
CA HIS A 169 -8.57 9.96 0.24
C HIS A 169 -8.41 8.78 1.18
N THR A 170 -9.44 8.44 1.94
CA THR A 170 -9.42 7.27 2.83
C THR A 170 -9.34 5.97 2.03
N ALA A 171 -10.12 5.86 0.96
CA ALA A 171 -10.08 4.69 0.08
C ALA A 171 -8.69 4.49 -0.51
N ASN A 172 -8.05 5.56 -0.99
CA ASN A 172 -6.69 5.48 -1.51
C ASN A 172 -5.68 5.10 -0.41
N ALA A 173 -5.76 5.72 0.78
CA ALA A 173 -4.87 5.42 1.90
C ALA A 173 -4.96 3.95 2.34
N PHE A 174 -6.17 3.42 2.48
CA PHE A 174 -6.37 2.01 2.85
C PHE A 174 -6.02 1.04 1.72
N SER A 175 -6.19 1.44 0.47
CA SER A 175 -5.69 0.66 -0.67
C SER A 175 -4.16 0.55 -0.66
N THR A 176 -3.45 1.65 -0.42
CA THR A 176 -1.98 1.65 -0.34
C THR A 176 -1.47 0.91 0.90
N ALA A 177 -2.18 1.00 2.03
CA ALA A 177 -1.86 0.24 3.24
C ALA A 177 -2.06 -1.27 3.04
N GLN A 178 -3.19 -1.67 2.42
CA GLN A 178 -3.45 -3.07 2.09
C GLN A 178 -2.43 -3.62 1.09
N PHE A 179 -1.98 -2.81 0.13
CA PHE A 179 -0.91 -3.17 -0.77
C PHE A 179 0.41 -3.43 -0.02
N MET A 180 0.79 -2.55 0.91
CA MET A 180 1.96 -2.76 1.78
C MET A 180 1.82 -4.03 2.60
N PHE A 181 0.64 -4.28 3.18
CA PHE A 181 0.36 -5.50 3.93
C PHE A 181 0.58 -6.75 3.07
N ARG A 182 0.03 -6.77 1.87
CA ARG A 182 0.13 -7.94 0.96
C ARG A 182 1.54 -8.20 0.46
N GLU A 183 2.35 -7.16 0.33
CA GLU A 183 3.74 -7.31 -0.11
C GLU A 183 4.66 -7.84 1.00
N TYR A 184 4.39 -7.52 2.28
CA TYR A 184 5.31 -7.83 3.37
C TYR A 184 4.79 -8.80 4.43
N GLN A 185 3.50 -9.19 4.44
CA GLN A 185 2.92 -10.03 5.49
C GLN A 185 3.66 -11.38 5.69
N ASP A 186 4.22 -11.95 4.62
CA ASP A 186 4.89 -13.25 4.64
C ASP A 186 6.37 -13.13 5.04
N SER A 187 7.00 -11.96 4.87
CA SER A 187 8.41 -11.71 5.16
C SER A 187 8.63 -10.93 6.46
N ASN A 188 7.81 -9.92 6.73
CA ASN A 188 7.88 -9.08 7.92
C ASN A 188 6.49 -8.58 8.31
N PHE A 189 5.84 -9.31 9.21
CA PHE A 189 4.47 -9.02 9.65
C PHE A 189 4.30 -7.61 10.23
N TRP A 190 5.21 -7.16 11.10
CA TRP A 190 5.10 -5.83 11.71
C TRP A 190 5.28 -4.70 10.70
N LEU A 191 6.21 -4.87 9.77
CA LEU A 191 6.39 -3.91 8.68
C LEU A 191 5.14 -3.84 7.80
N SER A 192 4.51 -4.99 7.55
CA SER A 192 3.30 -5.04 6.72
C SER A 192 2.15 -4.23 7.30
N LEU A 193 2.04 -4.15 8.62
CA LEU A 193 0.99 -3.40 9.32
C LEU A 193 1.26 -1.88 9.38
N ALA A 194 2.49 -1.42 9.12
CA ALA A 194 2.90 -0.02 9.32
C ALA A 194 2.12 0.98 8.44
N GLY A 195 1.53 0.53 7.34
CA GLY A 195 0.70 1.36 6.47
C GLY A 195 -0.66 1.73 7.08
N TYR A 196 -1.25 0.88 7.94
CA TYR A 196 -2.60 1.10 8.46
C TYR A 196 -2.73 2.31 9.42
N PRO A 197 -1.79 2.57 10.35
CA PRO A 197 -1.82 3.79 11.13
C PRO A 197 -1.81 5.05 10.28
N LEU A 198 -1.06 5.08 9.18
CA LEU A 198 -1.02 6.20 8.24
C LEU A 198 -2.36 6.35 7.49
N ALA A 199 -2.97 5.23 7.11
CA ALA A 199 -4.28 5.23 6.47
C ALA A 199 -5.38 5.69 7.43
N ALA A 200 -5.36 5.22 8.68
CA ALA A 200 -6.28 5.66 9.72
C ALA A 200 -6.11 7.15 10.01
N PHE A 201 -4.87 7.64 10.12
CA PHE A 201 -4.57 9.06 10.25
C PHE A 201 -5.20 9.88 9.10
N THR A 202 -5.02 9.42 7.84
CA THR A 202 -5.63 10.09 6.68
C THR A 202 -7.15 10.15 6.82
N GLY A 203 -7.81 9.05 7.22
CA GLY A 203 -9.26 9.00 7.42
C GLY A 203 -9.75 9.96 8.50
N VAL A 204 -9.13 9.94 9.68
CA VAL A 204 -9.43 10.86 10.79
C VAL A 204 -9.23 12.32 10.36
N TYR A 205 -8.17 12.60 9.62
CA TYR A 205 -7.89 13.94 9.13
C TYR A 205 -8.96 14.46 8.15
N ARG A 206 -9.61 13.57 7.37
CA ARG A 206 -10.74 13.95 6.49
C ARG A 206 -11.95 14.41 7.29
N VAL A 207 -12.20 13.80 8.46
CA VAL A 207 -13.27 14.21 9.37
C VAL A 207 -12.91 15.54 10.05
N ILE A 208 -11.68 15.67 10.59
CA ILE A 208 -11.18 16.91 11.22
C ILE A 208 -11.22 18.10 10.24
N ASN A 209 -10.89 17.86 8.97
CA ASN A 209 -10.94 18.87 7.91
C ASN A 209 -12.37 19.20 7.47
N ASN A 210 -13.39 18.62 8.11
CA ASN A 210 -14.82 18.82 7.77
C ASN A 210 -15.17 18.48 6.30
N ARG A 211 -14.41 17.51 5.70
CA ARG A 211 -14.56 17.13 4.28
C ARG A 211 -15.43 15.90 4.08
N HIS A 212 -15.51 15.04 5.08
CA HIS A 212 -16.22 13.76 5.02
C HIS A 212 -16.84 13.43 6.38
N TRP A 213 -17.97 12.75 6.33
CA TRP A 213 -18.60 12.14 7.49
C TRP A 213 -17.80 10.92 7.97
N VAL A 214 -18.02 10.52 9.23
CA VAL A 214 -17.38 9.29 9.78
C VAL A 214 -17.76 8.07 8.94
N GLY A 215 -19.04 7.96 8.53
CA GLY A 215 -19.51 6.89 7.65
C GLY A 215 -18.78 6.80 6.31
N ASP A 216 -18.48 7.96 5.69
CA ASP A 216 -17.71 8.02 4.42
C ASP A 216 -16.32 7.45 4.57
N VAL A 217 -15.69 7.72 5.71
CA VAL A 217 -14.34 7.23 6.03
C VAL A 217 -14.34 5.72 6.17
N PHE A 218 -15.31 5.15 6.89
CA PHE A 218 -15.42 3.70 7.01
C PHE A 218 -15.70 3.03 5.66
N ALA A 219 -16.66 3.55 4.88
CA ALA A 219 -16.93 3.04 3.53
C ALA A 219 -15.69 3.13 2.64
N GLY A 220 -14.99 4.27 2.68
CA GLY A 220 -13.74 4.48 1.94
C GLY A 220 -12.67 3.46 2.33
N ALA A 221 -12.45 3.23 3.62
CA ALA A 221 -11.50 2.25 4.12
C ALA A 221 -11.82 0.82 3.58
N GLY A 222 -13.08 0.42 3.66
CA GLY A 222 -13.53 -0.87 3.14
C GLY A 222 -13.32 -1.00 1.63
N ILE A 223 -13.66 0.03 0.85
CA ILE A 223 -13.48 0.04 -0.61
C ILE A 223 -11.99 -0.05 -0.97
N GLY A 224 -11.12 0.68 -0.27
CA GLY A 224 -9.68 0.63 -0.50
C GLY A 224 -9.09 -0.76 -0.28
N ILE A 225 -9.44 -1.41 0.84
CA ILE A 225 -9.02 -2.79 1.14
C ILE A 225 -9.56 -3.75 0.06
N LEU A 226 -10.85 -3.65 -0.25
CA LEU A 226 -11.50 -4.52 -1.25
C LEU A 226 -10.84 -4.38 -2.62
N SER A 227 -10.58 -3.17 -3.07
CA SER A 227 -9.97 -2.90 -4.37
C SER A 227 -8.59 -3.56 -4.51
N THR A 228 -7.81 -3.53 -3.44
CA THR A 228 -6.51 -4.17 -3.41
C THR A 228 -6.62 -5.69 -3.39
N GLU A 229 -7.50 -6.27 -2.58
CA GLU A 229 -7.72 -7.73 -2.58
C GLU A 229 -8.19 -8.23 -3.96
N LEU A 230 -9.09 -7.48 -4.61
CA LEU A 230 -9.53 -7.79 -5.98
C LEU A 230 -8.38 -7.72 -6.99
N ALA A 231 -7.49 -6.71 -6.87
CA ALA A 231 -6.34 -6.60 -7.75
C ALA A 231 -5.38 -7.80 -7.63
N TYR A 232 -5.10 -8.25 -6.40
CA TYR A 232 -4.30 -9.46 -6.17
C TYR A 232 -4.98 -10.70 -6.72
N TRP A 233 -6.28 -10.83 -6.56
CA TRP A 233 -7.04 -11.96 -7.09
C TRP A 233 -7.08 -11.98 -8.62
N LEU A 234 -7.25 -10.82 -9.26
CA LEU A 234 -7.28 -10.68 -10.71
C LEU A 234 -5.88 -10.76 -11.36
N PHE A 235 -4.83 -10.57 -10.56
CA PHE A 235 -3.46 -10.47 -11.08
C PHE A 235 -3.04 -11.62 -12.00
N PRO A 236 -3.29 -12.92 -11.69
CA PRO A 236 -2.89 -14.01 -12.58
C PRO A 236 -3.52 -13.88 -13.98
N THR A 237 -4.80 -13.49 -14.05
CA THR A 237 -5.51 -13.28 -15.31
C THR A 237 -4.94 -12.11 -16.08
N ILE A 238 -4.74 -10.98 -15.41
CA ILE A 238 -4.20 -9.76 -16.01
C ILE A 238 -2.75 -9.97 -16.45
N ASN A 239 -1.94 -10.66 -15.65
CA ASN A 239 -0.56 -10.95 -15.98
C ASN A 239 -0.44 -11.79 -17.27
N ASN A 240 -1.36 -12.71 -17.50
CA ASN A 240 -1.39 -13.51 -18.74
C ASN A 240 -1.62 -12.64 -20.00
N TRP A 241 -2.29 -11.48 -19.87
CA TRP A 241 -2.45 -10.55 -20.99
C TRP A 241 -1.17 -9.79 -21.33
N PHE A 242 -0.33 -9.53 -20.32
CA PHE A 242 0.94 -8.81 -20.44
C PHE A 242 2.14 -9.74 -20.56
N SER A 243 1.96 -11.05 -20.38
CA SER A 243 3.03 -12.02 -20.61
C SER A 243 3.03 -12.40 -22.08
N PRO A 244 4.16 -12.30 -22.78
CA PRO A 244 4.25 -12.82 -24.12
C PRO A 244 3.88 -14.31 -24.06
N LYS A 245 2.89 -14.74 -24.85
CA LYS A 245 2.64 -16.17 -25.04
C LYS A 245 3.96 -16.77 -25.48
N ASN A 246 4.57 -17.59 -24.63
CA ASN A 246 5.81 -18.30 -24.95
C ASN A 246 5.58 -19.12 -26.22
N LYS A 247 5.90 -18.52 -27.38
CA LYS A 247 6.56 -19.31 -28.40
C LYS A 247 7.89 -19.65 -27.76
N GLU A 248 8.16 -20.91 -27.53
CA GLU A 248 9.46 -21.39 -27.09
C GLU A 248 10.53 -20.71 -27.94
N SER A 249 11.03 -19.56 -27.47
CA SER A 249 12.20 -18.98 -28.09
C SER A 249 13.35 -19.80 -27.55
N LYS A 250 13.78 -20.76 -28.34
CA LYS A 250 14.98 -21.56 -28.05
C LYS A 250 16.24 -20.69 -27.91
N ILE A 251 16.14 -19.40 -28.11
CA ILE A 251 17.25 -18.44 -28.04
C ILE A 251 17.03 -17.52 -26.82
N ALA A 252 17.79 -17.72 -25.78
CA ALA A 252 17.90 -16.77 -24.68
C ALA A 252 19.16 -15.92 -24.90
N THR A 253 18.95 -14.60 -25.03
CA THR A 253 20.04 -13.65 -25.19
C THR A 253 20.13 -12.78 -23.94
N MET A 254 21.30 -12.74 -23.33
CA MET A 254 21.58 -11.90 -22.16
C MET A 254 22.70 -10.92 -22.51
N VAL A 255 22.47 -9.63 -22.28
CA VAL A 255 23.45 -8.58 -22.43
C VAL A 255 23.80 -8.04 -21.05
N PHE A 256 25.06 -7.95 -20.70
CA PHE A 256 25.50 -7.44 -19.41
C PHE A 256 26.77 -6.60 -19.54
N PRO A 257 26.93 -5.57 -18.71
CA PRO A 257 28.17 -4.78 -18.68
C PRO A 257 29.30 -5.61 -18.06
N VAL A 258 30.48 -5.54 -18.66
CA VAL A 258 31.71 -6.17 -18.17
C VAL A 258 32.73 -5.08 -17.91
N TYR A 259 33.37 -5.14 -16.74
CA TYR A 259 34.51 -4.28 -16.42
C TYR A 259 35.66 -5.16 -15.93
N GLN A 260 36.72 -5.27 -16.71
CA GLN A 260 37.90 -6.07 -16.40
C GLN A 260 39.17 -5.37 -16.89
N ASN A 261 40.23 -5.40 -16.10
CA ASN A 261 41.55 -4.82 -16.44
C ASN A 261 41.46 -3.34 -16.89
N ASN A 262 40.69 -2.51 -16.17
CA ASN A 262 40.50 -1.10 -16.45
C ASN A 262 39.81 -0.80 -17.81
N GLN A 263 39.16 -1.78 -18.41
CA GLN A 263 38.39 -1.64 -19.65
C GLN A 263 36.93 -1.97 -19.40
N ALA A 264 36.04 -1.09 -19.87
CA ALA A 264 34.61 -1.31 -19.87
C ALA A 264 34.19 -1.95 -21.19
N GLY A 265 33.35 -2.96 -21.12
CA GLY A 265 32.83 -3.68 -22.28
C GLY A 265 31.37 -4.14 -22.05
N VAL A 266 30.82 -4.74 -23.08
CA VAL A 266 29.48 -5.35 -23.05
C VAL A 266 29.63 -6.84 -23.37
N GLY A 267 29.18 -7.69 -22.45
CA GLY A 267 29.11 -9.14 -22.66
C GLY A 267 27.76 -9.53 -23.26
N LEU A 268 27.78 -10.45 -24.23
CA LEU A 268 26.61 -11.05 -24.85
C LEU A 268 26.67 -12.57 -24.68
N VAL A 269 25.64 -13.16 -24.05
CA VAL A 269 25.47 -14.61 -23.98
C VAL A 269 24.23 -14.99 -24.76
N MET A 270 24.37 -15.89 -25.72
CA MET A 270 23.27 -16.48 -26.47
C MET A 270 23.23 -17.98 -26.17
N ARG A 271 22.03 -18.48 -25.83
CA ARG A 271 21.76 -19.91 -25.70
C ARG A 271 20.81 -20.32 -26.82
N PHE A 272 21.24 -21.29 -27.60
CA PHE A 272 20.51 -21.86 -28.72
C PHE A 272 19.74 -23.10 -28.29
#